data_e0ab16accaf416d64618690f8e362529
#
_entry.id   e0ab16accaf416d64618690f8e362529
#
_cell.length_a   1.000
_cell.length_b   1.000
_cell.length_c   1.000
_cell.angle_alpha   90.00
_cell.angle_beta   90.00
_cell.angle_gamma   90.00
#
_symmetry.space_group_name_H-M   'P 1'
#
loop_
_entity.id
_entity.type
_entity.pdbx_description
1 polymer ?
#
loop_
_entity_poly.entity_id
_entity_poly.type
_entity_poly.pdbx_seq_one_letter_code
_entity_poly.pdbx_strand_id
1 'polypeptide(L)'
;MLAKTFGAAVYGVNASLITIEVVVAQGLHFHLVGLPDSAVKESEQRVEASLKFFGYRMPRQKIVVNLAPADIRKEGSAYDLPIALCVLQASEQTTAQRSLEEYVIMGELALDGSLRPIKGVLPIAIEARKRGYKGFVLPVENAQEAAIVNNLDIIGVSSMQEAVEFFEGKKDIAPLVSDTRDLFMTQVNAYDVDFSHVQGQENIKRALEIAAAGGHNAIMIGPPGAGKTMLAKRLPTILPPLTLQEALETTKIHSVAGKLGAKATLIATRPYRAPHHTISDAALVGGGSFPQPGEISLAHNGVLFLDELPEFKRSALEVMRQPLEDRKVSISRAKWAVEFPASFMLIASMNPCPCGYYNHPDKECVCAPGVVQKYLAKISGPLLDRIDLHVEVTPVSFDQMTANRPAESSEVIRERVIRARAIQTTRFEQHAGIYSNAMMPSQMVKEVCLISDAGRALLKTAMERLGLSARAYDRILKVSRTIADLAGSEEIKIEHLAEAIQYRSLDRESWAG
;
A
#
# COMPACT_ATOMS: atom_id res chain seq x y z
N MET A 1 35.80 26.42 10.91
CA MET A 1 34.54 26.69 11.62
C MET A 1 33.67 25.43 11.62
N LEU A 2 32.73 25.23 12.57
CA LEU A 2 31.74 24.14 12.57
C LEU A 2 30.45 24.67 11.98
N ALA A 3 29.89 23.98 10.99
CA ALA A 3 28.55 24.20 10.49
C ALA A 3 27.68 22.96 10.78
N LYS A 4 26.40 23.19 11.05
CA LYS A 4 25.46 22.13 11.42
C LYS A 4 24.11 22.33 10.74
N THR A 5 23.52 21.25 10.30
CA THR A 5 22.14 21.18 9.80
C THR A 5 21.54 19.79 10.06
N PHE A 6 20.31 19.58 9.60
CA PHE A 6 19.59 18.33 9.79
C PHE A 6 19.08 17.77 8.46
N GLY A 7 19.29 16.48 8.28
CA GLY A 7 18.65 15.68 7.27
C GLY A 7 17.83 14.57 7.90
N ALA A 8 17.46 13.57 7.13
CA ALA A 8 16.72 12.42 7.65
C ALA A 8 17.10 11.12 6.92
N ALA A 9 17.03 10.00 7.63
CA ALA A 9 17.07 8.65 7.08
C ALA A 9 15.69 8.03 7.16
N VAL A 10 15.23 7.39 6.07
CA VAL A 10 13.95 6.68 6.03
C VAL A 10 14.17 5.22 6.33
N TYR A 11 13.41 4.69 7.29
CA TYR A 11 13.45 3.29 7.70
C TYR A 11 12.03 2.71 7.78
N GLY A 12 11.72 1.72 6.95
CA GLY A 12 10.35 1.28 6.75
C GLY A 12 9.49 2.41 6.20
N VAL A 13 8.42 2.75 6.92
CA VAL A 13 7.52 3.86 6.58
C VAL A 13 7.73 5.10 7.46
N ASN A 14 8.78 5.11 8.27
CA ASN A 14 9.09 6.20 9.20
C ASN A 14 10.43 6.85 8.85
N ALA A 15 10.63 8.09 9.30
CA ALA A 15 11.89 8.79 9.18
C ALA A 15 12.54 9.01 10.56
N SER A 16 13.85 9.04 10.58
CA SER A 16 14.66 9.44 11.74
C SER A 16 15.57 10.60 11.35
N LEU A 17 15.64 11.63 12.17
CA LEU A 17 16.47 12.78 11.88
C LEU A 17 17.96 12.44 12.03
N ILE A 18 18.74 12.99 11.12
CA ILE A 18 20.19 12.86 11.06
C ILE A 18 20.81 14.25 11.23
N THR A 19 21.66 14.39 12.21
CA THR A 19 22.48 15.60 12.36
C THR A 19 23.65 15.52 11.39
N ILE A 20 23.84 16.58 10.62
CA ILE A 20 24.93 16.74 9.66
C ILE A 20 25.83 17.85 10.15
N GLU A 21 27.06 17.50 10.52
CA GLU A 21 28.05 18.41 11.05
C GLU A 21 29.25 18.45 10.10
N VAL A 22 29.69 19.62 9.72
CA VAL A 22 30.85 19.80 8.84
C VAL A 22 31.88 20.71 9.53
N VAL A 23 33.09 20.21 9.62
CA VAL A 23 34.25 20.98 10.14
C VAL A 23 35.30 21.10 9.05
N VAL A 24 35.77 22.32 8.82
CA VAL A 24 36.92 22.62 7.98
C VAL A 24 38.13 22.90 8.88
N ALA A 25 39.21 22.10 8.72
CA ALA A 25 40.39 22.09 9.57
C ALA A 25 41.67 22.00 8.71
N GLN A 26 42.84 22.07 9.34
CA GLN A 26 44.13 21.90 8.64
C GLN A 26 44.28 20.48 8.09
N GLY A 27 44.69 20.35 6.81
CA GLY A 27 44.89 19.09 6.11
C GLY A 27 44.33 19.11 4.69
N LEU A 28 44.31 17.99 3.99
CA LEU A 28 43.96 17.93 2.55
C LEU A 28 42.90 16.86 2.20
N HIS A 29 42.27 16.19 3.18
CA HIS A 29 41.38 15.07 2.90
C HIS A 29 39.94 15.36 3.26
N PHE A 30 39.02 14.84 2.45
CA PHE A 30 37.59 14.76 2.75
C PHE A 30 37.30 13.46 3.50
N HIS A 31 36.74 13.59 4.68
CA HIS A 31 36.36 12.43 5.51
C HIS A 31 34.86 12.46 5.81
N LEU A 32 34.21 11.35 5.57
CA LEU A 32 32.79 11.16 5.83
C LEU A 32 32.59 10.02 6.83
N VAL A 33 32.01 10.34 8.00
CA VAL A 33 31.81 9.40 9.11
C VAL A 33 30.34 9.29 9.47
N GLY A 34 29.94 8.19 10.14
CA GLY A 34 28.55 7.97 10.57
C GLY A 34 27.79 6.93 9.73
N LEU A 35 28.46 5.84 9.32
CA LEU A 35 27.91 4.73 8.52
C LEU A 35 27.30 5.15 7.17
N PRO A 36 27.99 5.94 6.33
CA PRO A 36 27.55 6.25 4.98
C PRO A 36 27.62 5.01 4.07
N ASP A 37 26.65 4.88 3.15
CA ASP A 37 26.74 3.91 2.05
C ASP A 37 27.68 4.41 0.93
N SER A 38 27.77 3.65 -0.19
CA SER A 38 28.59 4.05 -1.34
C SER A 38 28.08 5.34 -2.01
N ALA A 39 26.76 5.51 -2.12
CA ALA A 39 26.16 6.67 -2.75
C ALA A 39 26.40 7.95 -1.94
N VAL A 40 26.35 7.87 -0.59
CA VAL A 40 26.72 9.00 0.30
C VAL A 40 28.22 9.29 0.22
N LYS A 41 29.08 8.27 0.07
CA LYS A 41 30.54 8.50 -0.10
C LYS A 41 30.91 9.22 -1.40
N GLU A 42 30.10 9.01 -2.46
CA GLU A 42 30.26 9.71 -3.75
C GLU A 42 29.79 11.17 -3.71
N SER A 43 29.17 11.62 -2.62
CA SER A 43 28.69 13.00 -2.46
C SER A 43 29.83 14.03 -2.60
N GLU A 44 31.06 13.69 -2.20
CA GLU A 44 32.23 14.54 -2.37
C GLU A 44 32.36 15.05 -3.80
N GLN A 45 32.27 14.15 -4.79
CA GLN A 45 32.43 14.48 -6.21
C GLN A 45 31.27 15.34 -6.73
N ARG A 46 30.02 14.99 -6.34
CA ARG A 46 28.83 15.77 -6.76
C ARG A 46 28.81 17.15 -6.13
N VAL A 47 29.16 17.25 -4.84
CA VAL A 47 29.28 18.53 -4.12
C VAL A 47 30.37 19.39 -4.73
N GLU A 48 31.58 18.84 -4.96
CA GLU A 48 32.70 19.60 -5.56
C GLU A 48 32.34 20.14 -6.95
N ALA A 49 31.76 19.28 -7.82
CA ALA A 49 31.34 19.70 -9.16
C ALA A 49 30.29 20.83 -9.11
N SER A 50 29.27 20.66 -8.25
CA SER A 50 28.19 21.62 -8.08
C SER A 50 28.69 22.97 -7.53
N LEU A 51 29.56 22.94 -6.51
CA LEU A 51 30.19 24.15 -5.98
C LEU A 51 30.95 24.90 -7.07
N LYS A 52 31.78 24.18 -7.83
CA LYS A 52 32.59 24.78 -8.92
C LYS A 52 31.71 25.34 -10.04
N PHE A 53 30.59 24.69 -10.36
CA PHE A 53 29.66 25.18 -11.40
C PHE A 53 29.10 26.57 -11.06
N PHE A 54 28.80 26.84 -9.80
CA PHE A 54 28.30 28.15 -9.35
C PHE A 54 29.40 29.12 -8.91
N GLY A 55 30.68 28.80 -9.17
CA GLY A 55 31.81 29.70 -8.88
C GLY A 55 32.32 29.63 -7.44
N TYR A 56 31.80 28.74 -6.62
CA TYR A 56 32.33 28.43 -5.29
C TYR A 56 33.55 27.51 -5.40
N ARG A 57 34.30 27.37 -4.31
CA ARG A 57 35.50 26.52 -4.29
C ARG A 57 35.38 25.45 -3.21
N MET A 58 35.74 24.21 -3.55
CA MET A 58 35.97 23.20 -2.54
C MET A 58 37.19 23.61 -1.70
N PRO A 59 37.06 23.71 -0.37
CA PRO A 59 38.20 24.14 0.47
C PRO A 59 39.40 23.21 0.31
N ARG A 60 40.58 23.74 0.05
CA ARG A 60 41.85 22.97 0.04
C ARG A 60 42.32 22.71 1.46
N GLN A 61 41.44 22.16 2.29
CA GLN A 61 41.64 21.91 3.71
C GLN A 61 41.01 20.56 4.05
N LYS A 62 41.32 20.02 5.22
CA LYS A 62 40.65 18.80 5.70
C LYS A 62 39.19 19.10 6.01
N ILE A 63 38.28 18.41 5.33
CA ILE A 63 36.84 18.49 5.58
C ILE A 63 36.43 17.22 6.28
N VAL A 64 35.78 17.33 7.43
CA VAL A 64 35.18 16.22 8.14
C VAL A 64 33.67 16.41 8.18
N VAL A 65 32.95 15.51 7.56
CA VAL A 65 31.48 15.43 7.58
C VAL A 65 31.07 14.31 8.53
N ASN A 66 30.35 14.65 9.59
CA ASN A 66 29.80 13.70 10.54
C ASN A 66 28.29 13.59 10.35
N LEU A 67 27.79 12.37 10.16
CA LEU A 67 26.37 12.06 10.03
C LEU A 67 25.91 11.28 11.28
N ALA A 68 25.35 11.96 12.26
CA ALA A 68 24.95 11.38 13.54
C ALA A 68 23.44 11.11 13.61
N PRO A 69 22.98 10.04 14.32
CA PRO A 69 23.76 9.09 15.10
C PRO A 69 24.45 8.01 14.25
N ALA A 70 25.53 7.42 14.73
CA ALA A 70 26.33 6.45 13.97
C ALA A 70 25.72 5.04 13.88
N ASP A 71 24.69 4.74 14.65
CA ASP A 71 23.94 3.46 14.63
C ASP A 71 22.92 3.40 13.49
N ILE A 72 22.49 4.53 12.95
CA ILE A 72 21.60 4.61 11.79
C ILE A 72 22.44 4.72 10.52
N ARG A 73 22.22 3.81 9.58
CA ARG A 73 22.87 3.86 8.26
C ARG A 73 22.25 4.97 7.41
N LYS A 74 23.09 5.73 6.71
CA LYS A 74 22.69 6.79 5.78
C LYS A 74 22.85 6.28 4.36
N GLU A 75 21.80 6.39 3.57
CA GLU A 75 21.68 5.77 2.26
C GLU A 75 21.20 6.76 1.22
N GLY A 76 21.71 6.59 -0.01
CA GLY A 76 21.34 7.41 -1.15
C GLY A 76 22.00 8.78 -1.17
N SER A 77 21.72 9.52 -2.25
CA SER A 77 22.35 10.79 -2.60
C SER A 77 21.66 12.03 -2.03
N ALA A 78 20.58 11.85 -1.26
CA ALA A 78 19.77 12.96 -0.76
C ALA A 78 20.48 13.87 0.28
N TYR A 79 21.66 13.47 0.75
CA TYR A 79 22.47 14.25 1.69
C TYR A 79 23.40 15.27 1.00
N ASP A 80 23.46 15.29 -0.34
CA ASP A 80 24.38 16.15 -1.08
C ASP A 80 24.13 17.65 -0.79
N LEU A 81 22.87 18.09 -0.87
CA LEU A 81 22.51 19.49 -0.63
C LEU A 81 22.88 19.97 0.78
N PRO A 82 22.48 19.29 1.88
CA PRO A 82 22.84 19.75 3.21
C PRO A 82 24.35 19.70 3.47
N ILE A 83 25.10 18.73 2.90
CA ILE A 83 26.56 18.70 2.98
C ILE A 83 27.16 19.91 2.26
N ALA A 84 26.69 20.23 1.04
CA ALA A 84 27.18 21.37 0.26
C ALA A 84 26.98 22.70 1.01
N LEU A 85 25.78 22.92 1.56
CA LEU A 85 25.46 24.12 2.34
C LEU A 85 26.34 24.26 3.60
N CYS A 86 26.54 23.14 4.32
CA CYS A 86 27.44 23.15 5.49
C CYS A 86 28.90 23.37 5.11
N VAL A 87 29.39 22.84 3.98
CA VAL A 87 30.76 23.11 3.48
C VAL A 87 30.92 24.58 3.16
N LEU A 88 29.98 25.22 2.48
CA LEU A 88 30.00 26.64 2.16
C LEU A 88 30.02 27.50 3.44
N GLN A 89 29.19 27.20 4.41
CA GLN A 89 29.12 27.92 5.68
C GLN A 89 30.38 27.71 6.52
N ALA A 90 30.87 26.47 6.65
CA ALA A 90 32.06 26.14 7.43
C ALA A 90 33.34 26.75 6.84
N SER A 91 33.36 27.01 5.52
CA SER A 91 34.46 27.65 4.80
C SER A 91 34.27 29.16 4.61
N GLU A 92 33.25 29.75 5.24
CA GLU A 92 32.96 31.19 5.23
C GLU A 92 32.76 31.78 3.81
N GLN A 93 32.38 30.94 2.82
CA GLN A 93 32.08 31.39 1.46
C GLN A 93 30.65 31.96 1.34
N THR A 94 29.78 31.65 2.30
CA THR A 94 28.41 32.16 2.40
C THR A 94 28.13 32.62 3.81
N THR A 95 27.28 33.65 3.94
CA THR A 95 26.85 34.17 5.24
C THR A 95 25.35 34.00 5.38
N ALA A 96 24.94 32.96 6.10
CA ALA A 96 23.54 32.66 6.31
C ALA A 96 22.87 33.71 7.21
N GLN A 97 21.82 34.36 6.74
CA GLN A 97 20.92 35.18 7.53
C GLN A 97 19.80 34.33 8.19
N ARG A 98 19.42 33.19 7.55
CA ARG A 98 18.52 32.18 8.10
C ARG A 98 19.36 31.01 8.61
N SER A 99 19.14 30.59 9.85
CA SER A 99 19.90 29.47 10.42
C SER A 99 19.59 28.14 9.71
N LEU A 100 20.64 27.44 9.27
CA LEU A 100 20.48 26.07 8.71
C LEU A 100 19.89 25.10 9.75
N GLU A 101 20.11 25.35 11.03
CA GLU A 101 19.67 24.50 12.13
C GLU A 101 18.14 24.56 12.37
N GLU A 102 17.44 25.55 11.83
CA GLU A 102 15.98 25.66 11.92
C GLU A 102 15.26 24.77 10.91
N TYR A 103 15.98 24.25 9.90
CA TYR A 103 15.40 23.51 8.78
C TYR A 103 15.95 22.09 8.71
N VAL A 104 15.07 21.16 8.28
CA VAL A 104 15.51 19.90 7.70
C VAL A 104 15.85 20.17 6.23
N ILE A 105 16.97 19.64 5.74
CA ILE A 105 17.44 19.91 4.38
C ILE A 105 17.76 18.58 3.71
N MET A 106 17.20 18.32 2.55
CA MET A 106 17.46 17.12 1.77
C MET A 106 17.44 17.44 0.27
N GLY A 107 18.32 16.80 -0.51
CA GLY A 107 18.32 16.93 -1.96
C GLY A 107 19.55 16.28 -2.59
N GLU A 108 19.34 15.56 -3.69
CA GLU A 108 20.43 15.03 -4.51
C GLU A 108 20.90 16.10 -5.49
N LEU A 109 22.22 16.30 -5.58
CA LEU A 109 22.83 17.25 -6.52
C LEU A 109 23.23 16.55 -7.84
N ALA A 110 22.84 17.14 -8.95
CA ALA A 110 23.46 16.89 -10.23
C ALA A 110 24.79 17.66 -10.34
N LEU A 111 25.65 17.32 -11.30
CA LEU A 111 26.97 17.95 -11.46
C LEU A 111 26.91 19.44 -11.82
N ASP A 112 25.80 19.89 -12.41
CA ASP A 112 25.48 21.29 -12.70
C ASP A 112 24.81 22.01 -11.51
N GLY A 113 24.67 21.31 -10.38
CA GLY A 113 24.07 21.82 -9.16
C GLY A 113 22.54 21.94 -9.18
N SER A 114 21.86 21.43 -10.19
CA SER A 114 20.42 21.24 -10.16
C SER A 114 20.05 20.12 -9.16
N LEU A 115 18.84 20.21 -8.61
CA LEU A 115 18.35 19.22 -7.64
C LEU A 115 17.48 18.18 -8.33
N ARG A 116 17.64 16.94 -7.89
CA ARG A 116 16.84 15.78 -8.32
C ARG A 116 15.87 15.38 -7.23
N PRO A 117 14.68 14.84 -7.60
CA PRO A 117 13.69 14.40 -6.64
C PRO A 117 14.21 13.25 -5.77
N ILE A 118 13.79 13.24 -4.51
CA ILE A 118 14.12 12.25 -3.51
C ILE A 118 12.91 11.42 -3.11
N LYS A 119 13.13 10.27 -2.46
CA LYS A 119 12.07 9.38 -1.97
C LYS A 119 11.81 9.58 -0.48
N GLY A 120 10.60 9.21 -0.03
CA GLY A 120 10.26 9.22 1.38
C GLY A 120 10.11 10.62 1.97
N VAL A 121 9.71 11.58 1.17
CA VAL A 121 9.56 12.98 1.58
C VAL A 121 8.47 13.16 2.64
N LEU A 122 7.32 12.49 2.47
CA LEU A 122 6.21 12.60 3.41
C LEU A 122 6.58 12.14 4.84
N PRO A 123 7.18 10.95 5.08
CA PRO A 123 7.63 10.60 6.42
C PRO A 123 8.69 11.54 6.99
N ILE A 124 9.57 12.13 6.16
CA ILE A 124 10.55 13.13 6.59
C ILE A 124 9.83 14.40 7.06
N ALA A 125 8.88 14.92 6.29
CA ALA A 125 8.11 16.12 6.64
C ALA A 125 7.31 15.92 7.94
N ILE A 126 6.70 14.74 8.13
CA ILE A 126 5.98 14.40 9.36
C ILE A 126 6.92 14.42 10.58
N GLU A 127 8.11 13.82 10.47
CA GLU A 127 9.08 13.82 11.57
C GLU A 127 9.66 15.21 11.84
N ALA A 128 9.94 16.00 10.79
CA ALA A 128 10.39 17.39 10.92
C ALA A 128 9.38 18.23 11.71
N ARG A 129 8.09 18.16 11.35
CA ARG A 129 7.02 18.85 12.09
C ARG A 129 6.93 18.38 13.54
N LYS A 130 6.97 17.06 13.77
CA LYS A 130 6.88 16.47 15.11
C LYS A 130 7.99 16.95 16.04
N ARG A 131 9.18 17.19 15.49
CA ARG A 131 10.36 17.71 16.21
C ARG A 131 10.38 19.23 16.35
N GLY A 132 9.42 19.94 15.75
CA GLY A 132 9.29 21.39 15.89
C GLY A 132 10.24 22.20 15.01
N TYR A 133 10.73 21.63 13.89
CA TYR A 133 11.50 22.40 12.92
C TYR A 133 10.61 23.43 12.24
N LYS A 134 11.21 24.57 11.88
CA LYS A 134 10.54 25.65 11.18
C LYS A 134 10.10 25.25 9.79
N GLY A 135 10.99 24.54 9.06
CA GLY A 135 10.68 24.14 7.70
C GLY A 135 11.51 22.97 7.17
N PHE A 136 11.15 22.59 5.94
CA PHE A 136 11.84 21.57 5.18
C PHE A 136 12.23 22.13 3.80
N VAL A 137 13.54 22.17 3.53
CA VAL A 137 14.13 22.61 2.25
C VAL A 137 14.43 21.37 1.42
N LEU A 138 13.83 21.28 0.21
CA LEU A 138 13.86 20.09 -0.61
C LEU A 138 13.69 20.43 -2.10
N PRO A 139 13.93 19.46 -3.03
CA PRO A 139 13.69 19.67 -4.44
C PRO A 139 12.25 20.11 -4.72
N VAL A 140 12.07 21.12 -5.57
CA VAL A 140 10.75 21.69 -5.92
C VAL A 140 9.75 20.63 -6.42
N GLU A 141 10.23 19.59 -7.08
CA GLU A 141 9.40 18.49 -7.57
C GLU A 141 8.76 17.67 -6.43
N ASN A 142 9.36 17.67 -5.25
CA ASN A 142 8.85 17.01 -4.06
C ASN A 142 8.02 17.94 -3.15
N ALA A 143 7.99 19.24 -3.42
CA ALA A 143 7.38 20.20 -2.52
C ALA A 143 5.88 19.95 -2.29
N GLN A 144 5.15 19.51 -3.31
CA GLN A 144 3.72 19.17 -3.19
C GLN A 144 3.47 17.99 -2.25
N GLU A 145 4.33 16.95 -2.30
CA GLU A 145 4.27 15.81 -1.39
C GLU A 145 4.52 16.25 0.06
N ALA A 146 5.53 17.07 0.31
CA ALA A 146 5.83 17.59 1.64
C ALA A 146 4.71 18.50 2.18
N ALA A 147 4.07 19.30 1.32
CA ALA A 147 3.02 20.25 1.68
C ALA A 147 1.73 19.59 2.20
N ILE A 148 1.60 18.26 2.09
CA ILE A 148 0.55 17.49 2.79
C ILE A 148 0.62 17.71 4.31
N VAL A 149 1.81 18.02 4.83
CA VAL A 149 2.06 18.22 6.26
C VAL A 149 1.85 19.69 6.62
N ASN A 150 0.73 19.98 7.27
CA ASN A 150 0.43 21.34 7.76
C ASN A 150 1.38 21.77 8.89
N ASN A 151 1.53 23.07 9.07
CA ASN A 151 2.38 23.68 10.11
C ASN A 151 3.87 23.32 9.98
N LEU A 152 4.38 23.30 8.77
CA LEU A 152 5.78 23.17 8.42
C LEU A 152 6.03 24.00 7.15
N ASP A 153 6.99 24.90 7.16
CA ASP A 153 7.34 25.71 5.98
C ASP A 153 8.02 24.83 4.93
N ILE A 154 7.35 24.57 3.82
CA ILE A 154 7.89 23.77 2.72
C ILE A 154 8.54 24.67 1.69
N ILE A 155 9.88 24.61 1.63
CA ILE A 155 10.69 25.46 0.74
C ILE A 155 11.23 24.59 -0.40
N GLY A 156 10.54 24.64 -1.54
CA GLY A 156 10.96 23.95 -2.76
C GLY A 156 12.04 24.73 -3.50
N VAL A 157 13.20 24.11 -3.75
CA VAL A 157 14.32 24.70 -4.48
C VAL A 157 14.71 23.85 -5.69
N SER A 158 15.11 24.49 -6.78
CA SER A 158 15.48 23.83 -8.04
C SER A 158 16.99 23.55 -8.15
N SER A 159 17.81 24.27 -7.39
CA SER A 159 19.27 24.16 -7.43
C SER A 159 19.92 24.49 -6.08
N MET A 160 21.19 24.11 -5.95
CA MET A 160 22.02 24.48 -4.81
C MET A 160 22.13 26.02 -4.67
N GLN A 161 22.27 26.75 -5.78
CA GLN A 161 22.37 28.22 -5.77
C GLN A 161 21.11 28.85 -5.19
N GLU A 162 19.94 28.39 -5.57
CA GLU A 162 18.67 28.88 -5.05
C GLU A 162 18.52 28.63 -3.54
N ALA A 163 19.00 27.47 -3.06
CA ALA A 163 19.06 27.19 -1.63
C ALA A 163 20.03 28.14 -0.88
N VAL A 164 21.20 28.39 -1.45
CA VAL A 164 22.15 29.37 -0.89
C VAL A 164 21.53 30.76 -0.81
N GLU A 165 20.94 31.25 -1.88
CA GLU A 165 20.28 32.57 -1.93
C GLU A 165 19.13 32.69 -0.92
N PHE A 166 18.37 31.62 -0.71
CA PHE A 166 17.33 31.55 0.32
C PHE A 166 17.92 31.70 1.72
N PHE A 167 19.01 30.98 2.06
CA PHE A 167 19.62 31.07 3.38
C PHE A 167 20.38 32.40 3.60
N GLU A 168 20.94 32.98 2.56
CA GLU A 168 21.56 34.31 2.61
C GLU A 168 20.55 35.48 2.66
N GLY A 169 19.25 35.18 2.53
CA GLY A 169 18.21 36.21 2.49
C GLY A 169 18.15 37.02 1.18
N LYS A 170 18.89 36.59 0.15
CA LYS A 170 18.93 37.26 -1.17
C LYS A 170 17.68 36.92 -2.01
N LYS A 171 17.09 35.74 -1.79
CA LYS A 171 15.88 35.28 -2.43
C LYS A 171 14.85 34.87 -1.38
N ASP A 172 13.68 35.44 -1.47
CA ASP A 172 12.57 35.03 -0.63
C ASP A 172 11.70 33.99 -1.38
N ILE A 173 11.60 32.79 -0.82
CA ILE A 173 10.78 31.69 -1.36
C ILE A 173 9.61 31.52 -0.42
N ALA A 174 8.41 31.80 -0.93
CA ALA A 174 7.19 31.60 -0.16
C ALA A 174 6.99 30.10 0.14
N PRO A 175 6.71 29.71 1.40
CA PRO A 175 6.39 28.33 1.73
C PRO A 175 5.20 27.82 0.93
N LEU A 176 5.32 26.63 0.38
CA LEU A 176 4.19 25.97 -0.28
C LEU A 176 3.22 25.46 0.76
N VAL A 177 1.98 25.96 0.71
CA VAL A 177 0.87 25.53 1.58
C VAL A 177 -0.14 24.75 0.76
N SER A 178 -0.59 23.62 1.28
CA SER A 178 -1.63 22.81 0.69
C SER A 178 -2.78 22.61 1.68
N ASP A 179 -4.01 22.81 1.25
CA ASP A 179 -5.17 22.39 2.03
C ASP A 179 -5.40 20.89 1.84
N THR A 180 -4.72 20.11 2.67
CA THR A 180 -4.79 18.64 2.64
C THR A 180 -6.21 18.11 2.85
N ARG A 181 -7.04 18.83 3.62
CA ARG A 181 -8.42 18.42 3.88
C ARG A 181 -9.30 18.62 2.66
N ASP A 182 -9.17 19.75 2.00
CA ASP A 182 -9.92 20.06 0.77
C ASP A 182 -9.50 19.11 -0.37
N LEU A 183 -8.19 18.89 -0.56
CA LEU A 183 -7.67 17.92 -1.52
C LEU A 183 -8.20 16.51 -1.26
N PHE A 184 -8.28 16.10 0.00
CA PHE A 184 -8.84 14.80 0.37
C PHE A 184 -10.32 14.71 0.01
N MET A 185 -11.12 15.72 0.38
CA MET A 185 -12.57 15.71 0.15
C MET A 185 -12.95 15.73 -1.33
N THR A 186 -12.14 16.37 -2.18
CA THR A 186 -12.36 16.41 -3.63
C THR A 186 -12.00 15.13 -4.34
N GLN A 187 -11.05 14.33 -3.80
CA GLN A 187 -10.51 13.15 -4.46
C GLN A 187 -11.00 11.82 -3.90
N VAL A 188 -11.61 11.80 -2.72
CA VAL A 188 -11.93 10.58 -1.95
C VAL A 188 -12.79 9.56 -2.71
N ASN A 189 -13.59 10.00 -3.70
CA ASN A 189 -14.46 9.14 -4.50
C ASN A 189 -14.22 9.30 -6.03
N ALA A 190 -13.08 9.81 -6.45
CA ALA A 190 -12.76 10.01 -7.85
C ALA A 190 -12.29 8.70 -8.49
N TYR A 191 -13.21 7.97 -9.12
CA TYR A 191 -12.94 6.72 -9.85
C TYR A 191 -13.37 6.85 -11.32
N ASP A 192 -12.55 6.32 -12.24
CA ASP A 192 -12.84 6.31 -13.68
C ASP A 192 -13.77 5.17 -14.12
N VAL A 193 -14.14 4.28 -13.19
CA VAL A 193 -14.94 3.07 -13.47
C VAL A 193 -16.11 2.97 -12.49
N ASP A 194 -17.24 2.36 -12.96
CA ASP A 194 -18.46 2.23 -12.17
C ASP A 194 -19.12 0.85 -12.41
N PHE A 195 -19.82 0.30 -11.41
CA PHE A 195 -20.56 -0.96 -11.52
C PHE A 195 -21.75 -0.87 -12.48
N SER A 196 -22.30 0.32 -12.73
CA SER A 196 -23.35 0.55 -13.73
C SER A 196 -22.92 0.16 -15.16
N HIS A 197 -21.61 0.13 -15.43
CA HIS A 197 -21.09 -0.32 -16.72
C HIS A 197 -21.06 -1.86 -16.87
N VAL A 198 -21.47 -2.61 -15.84
CA VAL A 198 -21.46 -4.07 -15.84
C VAL A 198 -22.87 -4.57 -16.01
N GLN A 199 -23.19 -5.15 -17.17
CA GLN A 199 -24.48 -5.75 -17.42
C GLN A 199 -24.54 -7.19 -16.87
N GLY A 200 -25.66 -7.55 -16.23
CA GLY A 200 -25.85 -8.86 -15.63
C GLY A 200 -24.90 -9.13 -14.45
N GLN A 201 -24.59 -10.41 -14.24
CA GLN A 201 -23.61 -10.85 -13.22
C GLN A 201 -24.04 -10.53 -11.76
N GLU A 202 -25.33 -10.50 -11.47
CA GLU A 202 -25.86 -10.07 -10.16
C GLU A 202 -25.31 -10.91 -8.99
N ASN A 203 -25.11 -12.22 -9.20
CA ASN A 203 -24.53 -13.10 -8.17
C ASN A 203 -23.11 -12.69 -7.79
N ILE A 204 -22.32 -12.24 -8.79
CA ILE A 204 -20.93 -11.84 -8.55
C ILE A 204 -20.87 -10.44 -7.93
N LYS A 205 -21.72 -9.52 -8.41
CA LYS A 205 -21.88 -8.20 -7.78
C LYS A 205 -22.26 -8.36 -6.31
N ARG A 206 -23.20 -9.27 -6.00
CA ARG A 206 -23.59 -9.59 -4.62
C ARG A 206 -22.44 -10.15 -3.80
N ALA A 207 -21.66 -11.08 -4.35
CA ALA A 207 -20.49 -11.62 -3.67
C ALA A 207 -19.42 -10.55 -3.40
N LEU A 208 -19.17 -9.63 -4.37
CA LEU A 208 -18.25 -8.52 -4.20
C LEU A 208 -18.77 -7.47 -3.20
N GLU A 209 -20.07 -7.21 -3.14
CA GLU A 209 -20.72 -6.39 -2.11
C GLU A 209 -20.47 -6.97 -0.71
N ILE A 210 -20.69 -8.28 -0.53
CA ILE A 210 -20.43 -8.99 0.73
C ILE A 210 -18.93 -8.90 1.07
N ALA A 211 -18.05 -9.13 0.09
CA ALA A 211 -16.61 -9.02 0.26
C ALA A 211 -16.22 -7.61 0.73
N ALA A 212 -16.75 -6.57 0.09
CA ALA A 212 -16.52 -5.17 0.45
C ALA A 212 -17.05 -4.84 1.86
N ALA A 213 -18.25 -5.30 2.19
CA ALA A 213 -18.88 -5.04 3.47
C ALA A 213 -18.16 -5.70 4.64
N GLY A 214 -17.68 -6.94 4.48
CA GLY A 214 -17.00 -7.69 5.54
C GLY A 214 -15.48 -7.59 5.51
N GLY A 215 -14.87 -7.04 4.46
CA GLY A 215 -13.42 -7.09 4.24
C GLY A 215 -12.92 -8.49 3.90
N HIS A 216 -13.76 -9.31 3.26
CA HIS A 216 -13.49 -10.69 2.94
C HIS A 216 -12.61 -10.85 1.70
N ASN A 217 -11.68 -11.78 1.75
CA ASN A 217 -10.94 -12.21 0.57
C ASN A 217 -11.82 -13.08 -0.33
N ALA A 218 -11.71 -12.92 -1.65
CA ALA A 218 -12.52 -13.65 -2.60
C ALA A 218 -11.72 -14.21 -3.78
N ILE A 219 -12.14 -15.35 -4.30
CA ILE A 219 -11.65 -15.91 -5.55
C ILE A 219 -12.79 -16.08 -6.55
N MET A 220 -12.59 -15.59 -7.76
CA MET A 220 -13.52 -15.70 -8.88
C MET A 220 -13.07 -16.81 -9.82
N ILE A 221 -13.94 -17.80 -10.05
CA ILE A 221 -13.63 -18.97 -10.87
C ILE A 221 -14.58 -18.96 -12.06
N GLY A 222 -14.04 -18.99 -13.28
CA GLY A 222 -14.89 -19.01 -14.46
C GLY A 222 -14.08 -19.00 -15.76
N PRO A 223 -14.74 -19.21 -16.90
CA PRO A 223 -14.06 -19.30 -18.18
C PRO A 223 -13.36 -17.98 -18.57
N PRO A 224 -12.43 -18.04 -19.52
CA PRO A 224 -11.83 -16.84 -20.07
C PRO A 224 -12.91 -15.95 -20.71
N GLY A 225 -12.74 -14.62 -20.60
CA GLY A 225 -13.71 -13.66 -21.12
C GLY A 225 -14.96 -13.43 -20.27
N ALA A 226 -15.11 -14.08 -19.12
CA ALA A 226 -16.27 -13.91 -18.24
C ALA A 226 -16.28 -12.58 -17.42
N GLY A 227 -15.36 -11.66 -17.66
CA GLY A 227 -15.35 -10.33 -17.02
C GLY A 227 -14.72 -10.25 -15.62
N LYS A 228 -14.03 -11.30 -15.16
CA LYS A 228 -13.42 -11.38 -13.81
C LYS A 228 -12.54 -10.17 -13.48
N THR A 229 -11.59 -9.85 -14.35
CA THR A 229 -10.66 -8.71 -14.20
C THR A 229 -11.39 -7.36 -14.22
N MET A 230 -12.43 -7.24 -15.06
CA MET A 230 -13.28 -6.05 -15.15
C MET A 230 -14.03 -5.77 -13.84
N LEU A 231 -14.59 -6.83 -13.22
CA LEU A 231 -15.27 -6.75 -11.93
C LEU A 231 -14.31 -6.42 -10.78
N ALA A 232 -13.16 -7.10 -10.73
CA ALA A 232 -12.13 -6.84 -9.72
C ALA A 232 -11.64 -5.38 -9.74
N LYS A 233 -11.46 -4.79 -10.92
CA LYS A 233 -11.03 -3.40 -11.09
C LYS A 233 -12.05 -2.39 -10.54
N ARG A 234 -13.33 -2.77 -10.47
CA ARG A 234 -14.41 -1.92 -9.94
C ARG A 234 -14.61 -2.04 -8.43
N LEU A 235 -14.05 -3.07 -7.80
CA LEU A 235 -14.24 -3.28 -6.36
C LEU A 235 -13.86 -2.07 -5.48
N PRO A 236 -12.76 -1.33 -5.74
CA PRO A 236 -12.45 -0.12 -4.96
C PRO A 236 -13.58 0.91 -4.93
N THR A 237 -14.42 0.97 -5.97
CA THR A 237 -15.50 1.97 -6.07
C THR A 237 -16.65 1.73 -5.09
N ILE A 238 -16.79 0.50 -4.57
CA ILE A 238 -17.84 0.12 -3.60
C ILE A 238 -17.30 -0.06 -2.18
N LEU A 239 -15.98 0.04 -1.98
CA LEU A 239 -15.39 0.03 -0.65
C LEU A 239 -15.72 1.33 0.10
N PRO A 240 -15.79 1.31 1.44
CA PRO A 240 -15.89 2.53 2.22
C PRO A 240 -14.74 3.48 1.87
N PRO A 241 -14.96 4.80 1.79
CA PRO A 241 -13.90 5.76 1.52
C PRO A 241 -12.79 5.64 2.55
N LEU A 242 -11.56 6.02 2.17
CA LEU A 242 -10.46 6.13 3.13
C LEU A 242 -10.78 7.19 4.18
N THR A 243 -10.35 6.99 5.41
CA THR A 243 -10.21 8.09 6.37
C THR A 243 -8.95 8.88 6.02
N LEU A 244 -8.85 10.11 6.49
CA LEU A 244 -7.64 10.91 6.28
C LEU A 244 -6.38 10.21 6.86
N GLN A 245 -6.52 9.51 7.97
CA GLN A 245 -5.43 8.75 8.58
C GLN A 245 -4.99 7.58 7.69
N GLU A 246 -5.94 6.79 7.16
CA GLU A 246 -5.66 5.71 6.20
C GLU A 246 -5.01 6.26 4.93
N ALA A 247 -5.48 7.41 4.42
CA ALA A 247 -4.91 8.07 3.25
C ALA A 247 -3.45 8.49 3.48
N LEU A 248 -3.14 9.08 4.63
CA LEU A 248 -1.77 9.45 5.02
C LEU A 248 -0.87 8.23 5.16
N GLU A 249 -1.35 7.15 5.81
CA GLU A 249 -0.58 5.91 5.97
C GLU A 249 -0.28 5.26 4.61
N THR A 250 -1.29 5.18 3.74
CA THR A 250 -1.14 4.68 2.37
C THR A 250 -0.15 5.53 1.58
N THR A 251 -0.27 6.86 1.66
CA THR A 251 0.63 7.78 0.96
C THR A 251 2.07 7.64 1.43
N LYS A 252 2.34 7.44 2.73
CA LYS A 252 3.68 7.16 3.26
C LYS A 252 4.33 5.95 2.59
N ILE A 253 3.60 4.85 2.44
CA ILE A 253 4.11 3.63 1.81
C ILE A 253 4.51 3.91 0.37
N HIS A 254 3.66 4.61 -0.39
CA HIS A 254 3.93 4.98 -1.78
C HIS A 254 5.07 6.00 -1.92
N SER A 255 5.21 6.93 -0.97
CA SER A 255 6.32 7.88 -0.87
C SER A 255 7.65 7.15 -0.75
N VAL A 256 7.76 6.23 0.22
CA VAL A 256 8.98 5.42 0.45
C VAL A 256 9.32 4.55 -0.77
N ALA A 257 8.31 3.99 -1.43
CA ALA A 257 8.48 3.22 -2.66
C ALA A 257 8.89 4.08 -3.87
N GLY A 258 8.80 5.40 -3.79
CA GLY A 258 9.00 6.31 -4.93
C GLY A 258 7.95 6.11 -6.01
N LYS A 259 6.71 5.78 -5.63
CA LYS A 259 5.58 5.50 -6.53
C LYS A 259 4.52 6.61 -6.53
N LEU A 260 4.78 7.72 -5.86
CA LEU A 260 3.97 8.93 -6.00
C LEU A 260 4.34 9.61 -7.31
N GLY A 261 3.34 9.94 -8.13
CA GLY A 261 3.56 10.73 -9.34
C GLY A 261 3.91 12.18 -8.98
N ALA A 262 4.62 12.88 -9.87
CA ALA A 262 5.06 14.28 -9.66
C ALA A 262 3.94 15.27 -9.31
N LYS A 263 2.67 14.93 -9.61
CA LYS A 263 1.48 15.72 -9.29
C LYS A 263 0.63 15.12 -8.15
N ALA A 264 0.99 13.94 -7.64
CA ALA A 264 0.21 13.28 -6.60
C ALA A 264 0.56 13.88 -5.24
N THR A 265 -0.42 14.48 -4.60
CA THR A 265 -0.33 15.06 -3.26
C THR A 265 -0.69 14.04 -2.19
N LEU A 266 -1.89 13.48 -2.26
CA LEU A 266 -2.42 12.53 -1.28
C LEU A 266 -3.14 11.40 -2.02
N ILE A 267 -2.93 10.14 -1.61
CA ILE A 267 -3.72 9.02 -2.10
C ILE A 267 -5.04 9.00 -1.32
N ALA A 268 -6.07 9.56 -1.94
CA ALA A 268 -7.40 9.67 -1.34
C ALA A 268 -8.35 8.52 -1.72
N THR A 269 -8.03 7.77 -2.79
CA THR A 269 -8.78 6.58 -3.22
C THR A 269 -8.09 5.30 -2.77
N ARG A 270 -8.87 4.22 -2.56
CA ARG A 270 -8.30 2.92 -2.19
C ARG A 270 -7.43 2.36 -3.31
N PRO A 271 -6.16 2.01 -3.04
CA PRO A 271 -5.26 1.45 -4.05
C PRO A 271 -5.81 0.17 -4.67
N TYR A 272 -5.61 0.02 -5.97
CA TYR A 272 -5.81 -1.22 -6.70
C TYR A 272 -4.49 -1.66 -7.30
N ARG A 273 -3.97 -2.81 -6.85
CA ARG A 273 -2.70 -3.38 -7.33
C ARG A 273 -2.98 -4.70 -8.01
N ALA A 274 -2.49 -4.85 -9.22
CA ALA A 274 -2.70 -6.05 -10.04
C ALA A 274 -1.36 -6.49 -10.67
N PRO A 275 -0.46 -7.10 -9.88
CA PRO A 275 0.81 -7.58 -10.40
C PRO A 275 0.60 -8.75 -11.36
N HIS A 276 1.42 -8.82 -12.40
CA HIS A 276 1.43 -9.94 -13.33
C HIS A 276 1.95 -11.22 -12.65
N HIS A 277 1.49 -12.40 -13.06
CA HIS A 277 1.88 -13.68 -12.45
C HIS A 277 3.38 -14.01 -12.55
N THR A 278 4.13 -13.33 -13.45
CA THR A 278 5.60 -13.47 -13.57
C THR A 278 6.38 -12.66 -12.52
N ILE A 279 5.70 -11.94 -11.65
CA ILE A 279 6.33 -11.12 -10.60
C ILE A 279 7.28 -11.96 -9.74
N SER A 280 8.41 -11.40 -9.32
CA SER A 280 9.31 -12.05 -8.37
C SER A 280 8.78 -11.95 -6.93
N ASP A 281 9.15 -12.90 -6.07
CA ASP A 281 8.77 -12.90 -4.66
C ASP A 281 9.18 -11.57 -3.98
N ALA A 282 10.38 -11.06 -4.29
CA ALA A 282 10.87 -9.78 -3.76
C ALA A 282 10.07 -8.57 -4.27
N ALA A 283 9.56 -8.58 -5.49
CA ALA A 283 8.72 -7.50 -5.99
C ALA A 283 7.30 -7.57 -5.40
N LEU A 284 6.81 -8.77 -5.09
CA LEU A 284 5.49 -8.97 -4.49
C LEU A 284 5.48 -8.56 -3.00
N VAL A 285 6.41 -9.11 -2.22
CA VAL A 285 6.48 -8.90 -0.75
C VAL A 285 7.25 -7.64 -0.40
N GLY A 286 8.28 -7.35 -1.15
CA GLY A 286 9.27 -6.34 -0.84
C GLY A 286 10.64 -6.96 -0.58
N GLY A 287 11.67 -6.17 -0.59
CA GLY A 287 13.04 -6.64 -0.41
C GLY A 287 14.06 -5.74 -1.11
N GLY A 288 15.17 -6.35 -1.51
CA GLY A 288 16.32 -5.65 -2.08
C GLY A 288 17.46 -5.55 -1.08
N SER A 289 18.58 -4.93 -1.50
CA SER A 289 19.69 -4.58 -0.60
C SER A 289 19.24 -3.60 0.48
N PHE A 290 18.29 -2.74 0.12
CA PHE A 290 17.50 -1.89 1.02
C PHE A 290 16.06 -2.37 1.01
N PRO A 291 15.46 -2.67 2.17
CA PRO A 291 14.08 -3.11 2.25
C PRO A 291 13.14 -2.05 1.66
N GLN A 292 12.58 -2.34 0.48
CA GLN A 292 11.54 -1.54 -0.16
C GLN A 292 10.19 -2.25 -0.05
N PRO A 293 9.07 -1.53 0.09
CA PRO A 293 7.75 -2.15 0.09
C PRO A 293 7.44 -2.75 -1.28
N GLY A 294 6.85 -3.96 -1.28
CA GLY A 294 6.37 -4.64 -2.48
C GLY A 294 4.92 -4.33 -2.81
N GLU A 295 4.36 -5.01 -3.83
CA GLU A 295 2.98 -4.83 -4.30
C GLU A 295 1.95 -5.09 -3.19
N ILE A 296 2.23 -6.02 -2.26
CA ILE A 296 1.39 -6.31 -1.09
C ILE A 296 1.24 -5.07 -0.21
N SER A 297 2.34 -4.39 0.11
CA SER A 297 2.32 -3.16 0.92
C SER A 297 1.78 -1.97 0.14
N LEU A 298 2.01 -1.89 -1.18
CA LEU A 298 1.40 -0.88 -2.04
C LEU A 298 -0.12 -1.03 -2.18
N ALA A 299 -0.67 -2.23 -1.90
CA ALA A 299 -2.11 -2.47 -1.84
C ALA A 299 -2.72 -2.14 -0.46
N HIS A 300 -1.94 -1.64 0.50
CA HIS A 300 -2.41 -1.32 1.85
C HIS A 300 -3.65 -0.41 1.81
N ASN A 301 -4.64 -0.71 2.65
CA ASN A 301 -5.96 -0.08 2.68
C ASN A 301 -6.75 -0.16 1.36
N GLY A 302 -6.38 -1.10 0.47
CA GLY A 302 -6.99 -1.26 -0.84
C GLY A 302 -7.16 -2.72 -1.25
N VAL A 303 -7.00 -2.98 -2.54
CA VAL A 303 -7.23 -4.28 -3.17
C VAL A 303 -5.95 -4.77 -3.84
N LEU A 304 -5.54 -6.00 -3.52
CA LEU A 304 -4.56 -6.75 -4.27
C LEU A 304 -5.30 -7.76 -5.15
N PHE A 305 -5.22 -7.59 -6.46
CA PHE A 305 -5.82 -8.49 -7.43
C PHE A 305 -4.76 -9.39 -8.06
N LEU A 306 -4.98 -10.71 -7.96
CA LEU A 306 -4.13 -11.73 -8.58
C LEU A 306 -4.93 -12.44 -9.67
N ASP A 307 -4.68 -12.05 -10.93
CA ASP A 307 -5.28 -12.72 -12.08
C ASP A 307 -4.53 -14.02 -12.40
N GLU A 308 -5.23 -15.05 -12.85
CA GLU A 308 -4.66 -16.36 -13.16
C GLU A 308 -3.86 -16.96 -11.97
N LEU A 309 -4.47 -16.98 -10.78
CA LEU A 309 -3.82 -17.39 -9.53
C LEU A 309 -2.96 -18.67 -9.63
N PRO A 310 -3.37 -19.77 -10.33
CA PRO A 310 -2.55 -20.98 -10.45
C PRO A 310 -1.28 -20.81 -11.31
N GLU A 311 -1.12 -19.68 -12.01
CA GLU A 311 0.07 -19.42 -12.84
C GLU A 311 1.18 -18.67 -12.07
N PHE A 312 0.87 -18.15 -10.88
CA PHE A 312 1.89 -17.61 -9.98
C PHE A 312 2.83 -18.71 -9.48
N LYS A 313 4.09 -18.36 -9.28
CA LYS A 313 5.04 -19.26 -8.62
C LYS A 313 4.53 -19.65 -7.24
N ARG A 314 4.67 -20.92 -6.89
CA ARG A 314 4.25 -21.44 -5.58
C ARG A 314 4.90 -20.68 -4.42
N SER A 315 6.18 -20.31 -4.54
CA SER A 315 6.89 -19.50 -3.55
C SER A 315 6.22 -18.15 -3.34
N ALA A 316 5.81 -17.46 -4.41
CA ALA A 316 5.11 -16.18 -4.35
C ALA A 316 3.74 -16.29 -3.64
N LEU A 317 3.03 -17.39 -3.84
CA LEU A 317 1.74 -17.63 -3.16
C LEU A 317 1.93 -17.97 -1.67
N GLU A 318 2.96 -18.73 -1.32
CA GLU A 318 3.23 -19.11 0.09
C GLU A 318 3.65 -17.90 0.95
N VAL A 319 4.43 -16.96 0.42
CA VAL A 319 4.84 -15.76 1.17
C VAL A 319 3.69 -14.80 1.47
N MET A 320 2.56 -14.91 0.77
CA MET A 320 1.35 -14.11 1.05
C MET A 320 0.60 -14.55 2.30
N ARG A 321 0.83 -15.77 2.80
CA ARG A 321 0.07 -16.32 3.92
C ARG A 321 0.20 -15.49 5.19
N GLN A 322 1.41 -15.02 5.50
CA GLN A 322 1.67 -14.20 6.67
C GLN A 322 0.99 -12.81 6.55
N PRO A 323 1.18 -12.03 5.46
CA PRO A 323 0.50 -10.74 5.32
C PRO A 323 -1.04 -10.81 5.38
N LEU A 324 -1.64 -11.90 4.91
CA LEU A 324 -3.09 -12.10 4.98
C LEU A 324 -3.59 -12.29 6.43
N GLU A 325 -2.76 -12.79 7.34
CA GLU A 325 -3.09 -12.95 8.76
C GLU A 325 -2.66 -11.74 9.58
N ASP A 326 -1.38 -11.36 9.48
CA ASP A 326 -0.75 -10.37 10.35
C ASP A 326 -0.98 -8.93 9.91
N ARG A 327 -1.52 -8.71 8.67
CA ARG A 327 -1.72 -7.39 8.07
C ARG A 327 -0.45 -6.56 7.95
N LYS A 328 0.70 -7.22 7.97
CA LYS A 328 2.02 -6.61 7.80
C LYS A 328 2.96 -7.56 7.08
N VAL A 329 3.96 -6.99 6.43
CA VAL A 329 5.07 -7.68 5.82
C VAL A 329 6.32 -7.43 6.65
N SER A 330 6.96 -8.49 7.14
CA SER A 330 8.24 -8.39 7.86
C SER A 330 9.37 -8.84 6.95
N ILE A 331 10.28 -7.92 6.63
CA ILE A 331 11.47 -8.20 5.83
C ILE A 331 12.66 -8.27 6.80
N SER A 332 13.12 -9.50 7.06
CA SER A 332 14.29 -9.73 7.91
C SER A 332 15.52 -10.07 7.06
N ARG A 333 16.61 -9.38 7.31
CA ARG A 333 17.94 -9.60 6.75
C ARG A 333 18.96 -9.60 7.89
N ALA A 334 20.15 -10.14 7.68
CA ALA A 334 21.19 -10.29 8.72
C ALA A 334 21.48 -9.01 9.54
N LYS A 335 21.19 -7.83 8.99
CA LYS A 335 21.43 -6.52 9.64
C LYS A 335 20.16 -5.69 9.85
N TRP A 336 18.98 -6.15 9.39
CA TRP A 336 17.76 -5.33 9.33
C TRP A 336 16.51 -6.15 9.55
N ALA A 337 15.61 -5.64 10.33
CA ALA A 337 14.23 -6.13 10.42
C ALA A 337 13.30 -4.94 10.22
N VAL A 338 12.59 -4.91 9.10
CA VAL A 338 11.67 -3.82 8.72
C VAL A 338 10.27 -4.39 8.56
N GLU A 339 9.29 -3.71 9.11
CA GLU A 339 7.88 -4.04 8.91
C GLU A 339 7.22 -2.96 8.04
N PHE A 340 6.45 -3.42 7.05
CA PHE A 340 5.58 -2.58 6.24
C PHE A 340 4.12 -2.95 6.49
N PRO A 341 3.22 -1.97 6.68
CA PRO A 341 1.79 -2.23 6.72
C PRO A 341 1.31 -2.92 5.45
N ALA A 342 0.40 -3.88 5.60
CA ALA A 342 -0.13 -4.69 4.49
C ALA A 342 -1.59 -5.11 4.74
N SER A 343 -2.42 -4.19 5.21
CA SER A 343 -3.85 -4.42 5.36
C SER A 343 -4.54 -4.24 4.02
N PHE A 344 -4.66 -5.31 3.25
CA PHE A 344 -5.29 -5.32 1.93
C PHE A 344 -6.39 -6.36 1.86
N MET A 345 -7.28 -6.23 0.88
CA MET A 345 -8.25 -7.23 0.51
C MET A 345 -7.72 -8.01 -0.70
N LEU A 346 -7.59 -9.33 -0.56
CA LEU A 346 -7.16 -10.20 -1.65
C LEU A 346 -8.36 -10.55 -2.51
N ILE A 347 -8.28 -10.20 -3.79
CA ILE A 347 -9.18 -10.71 -4.82
C ILE A 347 -8.33 -11.50 -5.79
N ALA A 348 -8.70 -12.76 -6.01
CA ALA A 348 -8.04 -13.61 -6.97
C ALA A 348 -8.98 -13.99 -8.11
N SER A 349 -8.43 -14.33 -9.26
CA SER A 349 -9.20 -14.96 -10.32
C SER A 349 -8.47 -16.17 -10.85
N MET A 350 -9.24 -17.16 -11.35
CA MET A 350 -8.70 -18.31 -12.04
C MET A 350 -9.68 -18.87 -13.04
N ASN A 351 -9.17 -19.65 -13.98
CA ASN A 351 -9.99 -20.51 -14.81
C ASN A 351 -10.28 -21.82 -14.05
N PRO A 352 -11.38 -22.54 -14.36
CA PRO A 352 -11.72 -23.79 -13.68
C PRO A 352 -10.75 -24.93 -14.02
N CYS A 353 -10.03 -24.83 -15.14
CA CYS A 353 -9.03 -25.79 -15.62
C CYS A 353 -8.11 -25.10 -16.64
N PRO A 354 -7.03 -25.76 -17.12
CA PRO A 354 -6.15 -25.16 -18.13
C PRO A 354 -6.82 -24.75 -19.44
N CYS A 355 -7.83 -25.52 -19.93
CA CYS A 355 -8.58 -25.13 -21.12
C CYS A 355 -9.66 -24.07 -20.84
N GLY A 356 -10.05 -23.87 -19.56
CA GLY A 356 -11.01 -22.87 -19.13
C GLY A 356 -12.48 -23.31 -19.16
N TYR A 357 -12.79 -24.53 -19.55
CA TYR A 357 -14.18 -24.97 -19.82
C TYR A 357 -14.66 -26.12 -18.93
N TYR A 358 -13.98 -26.46 -17.85
CA TYR A 358 -14.48 -27.46 -16.90
C TYR A 358 -15.78 -26.99 -16.26
N ASN A 359 -16.81 -27.83 -16.25
CA ASN A 359 -18.17 -27.49 -15.82
C ASN A 359 -18.84 -26.34 -16.59
N HIS A 360 -18.41 -26.05 -17.83
CA HIS A 360 -19.06 -25.05 -18.65
C HIS A 360 -20.38 -25.59 -19.24
N PRO A 361 -21.49 -24.81 -19.22
CA PRO A 361 -22.79 -25.32 -19.70
C PRO A 361 -22.79 -25.64 -21.20
N ASP A 362 -22.08 -24.88 -22.03
CA ASP A 362 -22.17 -24.93 -23.49
C ASP A 362 -20.91 -25.46 -24.19
N LYS A 363 -19.81 -25.66 -23.47
CA LYS A 363 -18.51 -26.04 -24.05
C LYS A 363 -17.91 -27.21 -23.30
N GLU A 364 -17.45 -28.22 -24.02
CA GLU A 364 -16.81 -29.38 -23.42
C GLU A 364 -15.36 -29.07 -22.97
N CYS A 365 -15.00 -29.60 -21.82
CA CYS A 365 -13.64 -29.56 -21.31
C CYS A 365 -12.77 -30.58 -22.03
N VAL A 366 -11.68 -30.13 -22.64
CA VAL A 366 -10.70 -30.98 -23.36
C VAL A 366 -9.52 -31.45 -22.49
N CYS A 367 -9.56 -31.18 -21.19
CA CYS A 367 -8.50 -31.61 -20.28
C CYS A 367 -8.54 -33.11 -20.02
N ALA A 368 -7.40 -33.77 -20.10
CA ALA A 368 -7.28 -35.18 -19.76
C ALA A 368 -7.61 -35.45 -18.27
N PRO A 369 -8.04 -36.66 -17.88
CA PRO A 369 -8.30 -37.01 -16.49
C PRO A 369 -7.12 -36.67 -15.56
N GLY A 370 -7.38 -36.10 -14.39
CA GLY A 370 -6.38 -35.68 -13.40
C GLY A 370 -5.65 -34.35 -13.70
N VAL A 371 -5.77 -33.79 -14.91
CA VAL A 371 -5.15 -32.49 -15.24
C VAL A 371 -5.81 -31.35 -14.45
N VAL A 372 -7.13 -31.41 -14.30
CA VAL A 372 -7.88 -30.42 -13.49
C VAL A 372 -7.42 -30.44 -12.04
N GLN A 373 -7.31 -31.62 -11.44
CA GLN A 373 -6.83 -31.78 -10.06
C GLN A 373 -5.39 -31.24 -9.88
N LYS A 374 -4.48 -31.56 -10.83
CA LYS A 374 -3.11 -31.04 -10.81
C LYS A 374 -3.05 -29.52 -10.95
N TYR A 375 -3.97 -28.94 -11.74
CA TYR A 375 -4.07 -27.49 -11.91
C TYR A 375 -4.52 -26.81 -10.61
N LEU A 376 -5.56 -27.33 -9.96
CA LEU A 376 -6.06 -26.83 -8.69
C LEU A 376 -5.05 -27.00 -7.55
N ALA A 377 -4.32 -28.13 -7.53
CA ALA A 377 -3.29 -28.41 -6.53
C ALA A 377 -2.08 -27.45 -6.58
N LYS A 378 -1.96 -26.60 -7.61
CA LYS A 378 -0.98 -25.51 -7.62
C LYS A 378 -1.27 -24.48 -6.51
N ILE A 379 -2.53 -24.31 -6.11
CA ILE A 379 -2.93 -23.46 -5.00
C ILE A 379 -2.93 -24.33 -3.74
N SER A 380 -2.17 -23.92 -2.73
CA SER A 380 -2.11 -24.68 -1.49
C SER A 380 -3.41 -24.57 -0.68
N GLY A 381 -3.82 -25.66 -0.02
CA GLY A 381 -4.97 -25.65 0.89
C GLY A 381 -4.89 -24.52 1.93
N PRO A 382 -3.74 -24.31 2.62
CA PRO A 382 -3.59 -23.20 3.55
C PRO A 382 -3.82 -21.80 2.96
N LEU A 383 -3.59 -21.57 1.68
CA LEU A 383 -3.92 -20.30 1.03
C LEU A 383 -5.41 -20.20 0.73
N LEU A 384 -6.04 -21.29 0.21
CA LEU A 384 -7.48 -21.35 0.00
C LEU A 384 -8.26 -21.16 1.31
N ASP A 385 -7.78 -21.73 2.40
CA ASP A 385 -8.33 -21.52 3.75
C ASP A 385 -8.40 -20.04 4.18
N ARG A 386 -7.62 -19.14 3.55
CA ARG A 386 -7.62 -17.70 3.84
C ARG A 386 -8.48 -16.87 2.89
N ILE A 387 -9.09 -17.53 1.92
CA ILE A 387 -10.06 -16.93 1.02
C ILE A 387 -11.46 -17.29 1.52
N ASP A 388 -12.26 -16.27 1.84
CA ASP A 388 -13.55 -16.46 2.49
C ASP A 388 -14.67 -16.81 1.49
N LEU A 389 -14.60 -16.23 0.28
CA LEU A 389 -15.64 -16.33 -0.75
C LEU A 389 -15.07 -16.97 -2.02
N HIS A 390 -15.68 -18.10 -2.45
CA HIS A 390 -15.42 -18.76 -3.72
C HIS A 390 -16.60 -18.49 -4.64
N VAL A 391 -16.38 -17.71 -5.70
CA VAL A 391 -17.45 -17.20 -6.56
C VAL A 391 -17.33 -17.80 -7.96
N GLU A 392 -18.31 -18.59 -8.35
CA GLU A 392 -18.38 -19.12 -9.72
C GLU A 392 -18.92 -18.05 -10.66
N VAL A 393 -18.14 -17.75 -11.71
CA VAL A 393 -18.45 -16.72 -12.70
C VAL A 393 -18.95 -17.42 -13.97
N THR A 394 -20.21 -17.26 -14.27
CA THR A 394 -20.80 -17.76 -15.52
C THR A 394 -20.70 -16.70 -16.62
N PRO A 395 -20.54 -17.09 -17.90
CA PRO A 395 -20.60 -16.15 -19.01
C PRO A 395 -21.95 -15.40 -19.05
N VAL A 396 -21.91 -14.12 -19.42
CA VAL A 396 -23.13 -13.33 -19.64
C VAL A 396 -23.76 -13.78 -20.94
N SER A 397 -25.06 -14.09 -20.94
CA SER A 397 -25.79 -14.44 -22.15
C SER A 397 -25.94 -13.22 -23.07
N PHE A 398 -26.11 -13.45 -24.38
CA PHE A 398 -26.33 -12.36 -25.34
C PHE A 398 -27.54 -11.49 -24.95
N ASP A 399 -28.63 -12.12 -24.50
CA ASP A 399 -29.84 -11.41 -24.07
C ASP A 399 -29.59 -10.51 -22.85
N GLN A 400 -28.74 -10.94 -21.93
CA GLN A 400 -28.32 -10.11 -20.78
C GLN A 400 -27.43 -8.95 -21.20
N MET A 401 -26.56 -9.12 -22.20
CA MET A 401 -25.70 -8.05 -22.74
C MET A 401 -26.49 -6.99 -23.51
N THR A 402 -27.57 -7.40 -24.20
CA THR A 402 -28.42 -6.51 -24.99
C THR A 402 -29.61 -5.95 -24.22
N ALA A 403 -29.90 -6.52 -23.05
CA ALA A 403 -30.96 -6.03 -22.18
C ALA A 403 -30.61 -4.61 -21.67
N ASN A 404 -31.41 -3.63 -22.13
CA ASN A 404 -31.26 -2.21 -21.77
C ASN A 404 -31.78 -1.95 -20.33
N ARG A 405 -31.37 -2.78 -19.37
CA ARG A 405 -31.72 -2.59 -17.94
C ARG A 405 -30.62 -1.75 -17.30
N PRO A 406 -30.96 -0.67 -16.60
CA PRO A 406 -29.97 0.11 -15.86
C PRO A 406 -29.35 -0.80 -14.79
N ALA A 407 -28.04 -1.02 -14.88
CA ALA A 407 -27.32 -1.71 -13.81
C ALA A 407 -27.13 -0.75 -12.63
N GLU A 408 -27.04 -1.33 -11.43
CA GLU A 408 -26.89 -0.57 -10.19
C GLU A 408 -25.53 0.16 -10.16
N SER A 409 -25.51 1.42 -9.73
CA SER A 409 -24.29 2.22 -9.66
C SER A 409 -23.43 1.83 -8.46
N SER A 410 -22.13 2.08 -8.58
CA SER A 410 -21.16 1.90 -7.48
C SER A 410 -21.58 2.67 -6.23
N GLU A 411 -22.18 3.84 -6.38
CA GLU A 411 -22.62 4.69 -5.27
C GLU A 411 -23.68 4.00 -4.41
N VAL A 412 -24.73 3.45 -5.04
CA VAL A 412 -25.81 2.76 -4.33
C VAL A 412 -25.31 1.53 -3.58
N ILE A 413 -24.41 0.74 -4.21
CA ILE A 413 -23.79 -0.43 -3.56
C ILE A 413 -22.92 0.05 -2.39
N ARG A 414 -22.11 1.08 -2.59
CA ARG A 414 -21.22 1.64 -1.56
C ARG A 414 -22.00 2.13 -0.35
N GLU A 415 -23.17 2.75 -0.51
CA GLU A 415 -24.00 3.18 0.60
C GLU A 415 -24.46 2.00 1.48
N ARG A 416 -24.84 0.85 0.88
CA ARG A 416 -25.16 -0.36 1.63
C ARG A 416 -23.95 -0.92 2.37
N VAL A 417 -22.80 -0.91 1.71
CA VAL A 417 -21.52 -1.33 2.30
C VAL A 417 -21.14 -0.44 3.49
N ILE A 418 -21.28 0.90 3.36
CA ILE A 418 -21.00 1.86 4.44
C ILE A 418 -21.92 1.60 5.64
N ARG A 419 -23.23 1.38 5.41
CA ARG A 419 -24.18 1.06 6.49
C ARG A 419 -23.79 -0.20 7.25
N ALA A 420 -23.45 -1.29 6.54
CA ALA A 420 -22.98 -2.52 7.15
C ALA A 420 -21.67 -2.33 7.93
N ARG A 421 -20.74 -1.51 7.40
CA ARG A 421 -19.50 -1.15 8.10
C ARG A 421 -19.72 -0.33 9.35
N ALA A 422 -20.69 0.58 9.36
CA ALA A 422 -21.03 1.35 10.54
C ALA A 422 -21.48 0.43 11.70
N ILE A 423 -22.30 -0.61 11.41
CA ILE A 423 -22.68 -1.63 12.40
C ILE A 423 -21.45 -2.35 12.96
N GLN A 424 -20.50 -2.72 12.09
CA GLN A 424 -19.25 -3.38 12.49
C GLN A 424 -18.36 -2.45 13.32
N THR A 425 -18.25 -1.19 12.95
CA THR A 425 -17.47 -0.19 13.72
C THR A 425 -17.99 -0.06 15.15
N THR A 426 -19.30 0.04 15.32
CA THR A 426 -19.92 0.07 16.66
C THR A 426 -19.67 -1.24 17.43
N ARG A 427 -19.80 -2.41 16.74
CA ARG A 427 -19.57 -3.73 17.34
C ARG A 427 -18.13 -3.89 17.86
N PHE A 428 -17.14 -3.36 17.16
CA PHE A 428 -15.73 -3.53 17.45
C PHE A 428 -15.08 -2.32 18.14
N GLU A 429 -15.84 -1.34 18.58
CA GLU A 429 -15.33 -0.09 19.18
C GLU A 429 -14.34 -0.34 20.32
N GLN A 430 -14.58 -1.38 21.12
CA GLN A 430 -13.72 -1.75 22.26
C GLN A 430 -12.57 -2.70 21.89
N HIS A 431 -12.43 -3.08 20.61
CA HIS A 431 -11.46 -4.06 20.13
C HIS A 431 -10.45 -3.42 19.17
N ALA A 432 -9.35 -2.90 19.73
CA ALA A 432 -8.30 -2.27 18.93
C ALA A 432 -7.77 -3.23 17.84
N GLY A 433 -7.67 -2.71 16.60
CA GLY A 433 -7.14 -3.46 15.46
C GLY A 433 -8.16 -4.32 14.71
N ILE A 434 -9.45 -4.36 15.12
CA ILE A 434 -10.52 -5.07 14.43
C ILE A 434 -11.50 -4.06 13.83
N TYR A 435 -11.58 -4.00 12.51
CA TYR A 435 -12.40 -3.02 11.78
C TYR A 435 -13.46 -3.65 10.90
N SER A 436 -13.51 -4.98 10.79
CA SER A 436 -14.45 -5.71 9.94
C SER A 436 -14.64 -7.15 10.39
N ASN A 437 -15.76 -7.76 9.95
CA ASN A 437 -16.09 -9.13 10.34
C ASN A 437 -15.03 -10.16 9.92
N ALA A 438 -14.35 -9.97 8.78
CA ALA A 438 -13.28 -10.87 8.35
C ALA A 438 -12.11 -10.90 9.35
N MET A 439 -11.90 -9.83 10.10
CA MET A 439 -10.78 -9.70 11.06
C MET A 439 -11.05 -10.34 12.42
N MET A 440 -12.27 -10.78 12.72
CA MET A 440 -12.59 -11.42 14.00
C MET A 440 -11.70 -12.64 14.26
N PRO A 441 -11.05 -12.76 15.43
CA PRO A 441 -10.42 -14.00 15.85
C PRO A 441 -11.49 -15.07 16.16
N SER A 442 -11.12 -16.37 16.12
CA SER A 442 -12.07 -17.48 16.34
C SER A 442 -12.84 -17.42 17.67
N GLN A 443 -12.24 -16.85 18.73
CA GLN A 443 -12.94 -16.67 19.98
C GLN A 443 -14.11 -15.68 19.82
N MET A 444 -13.87 -14.55 19.18
CA MET A 444 -14.89 -13.52 18.95
C MET A 444 -15.99 -14.01 18.00
N VAL A 445 -15.67 -14.90 17.04
CA VAL A 445 -16.69 -15.52 16.18
C VAL A 445 -17.74 -16.26 16.98
N LYS A 446 -17.34 -16.97 18.06
CA LYS A 446 -18.26 -17.69 18.95
C LYS A 446 -19.18 -16.76 19.74
N GLU A 447 -18.73 -15.56 20.05
CA GLU A 447 -19.49 -14.56 20.81
C GLU A 447 -20.40 -13.72 19.93
N VAL A 448 -19.94 -13.35 18.75
CA VAL A 448 -20.63 -12.42 17.83
C VAL A 448 -21.52 -13.13 16.82
N CYS A 449 -21.14 -14.34 16.37
CA CYS A 449 -21.84 -15.06 15.32
C CYS A 449 -22.76 -16.15 15.91
N LEU A 450 -23.69 -15.73 16.76
CA LEU A 450 -24.68 -16.64 17.34
C LEU A 450 -25.68 -17.10 16.29
N ILE A 451 -25.93 -18.40 16.23
CA ILE A 451 -26.87 -19.05 15.30
C ILE A 451 -27.90 -19.88 16.06
N SER A 452 -29.11 -19.95 15.53
CA SER A 452 -30.20 -20.77 16.10
C SER A 452 -29.91 -22.28 15.98
N ASP A 453 -30.66 -23.12 16.69
CA ASP A 453 -30.51 -24.57 16.60
C ASP A 453 -30.78 -25.10 15.18
N ALA A 454 -31.73 -24.52 14.47
CA ALA A 454 -31.98 -24.84 13.07
C ALA A 454 -30.80 -24.44 12.18
N GLY A 455 -30.15 -23.27 12.46
CA GLY A 455 -28.93 -22.86 11.77
C GLY A 455 -27.75 -23.80 12.04
N ARG A 456 -27.60 -24.27 13.30
CA ARG A 456 -26.61 -25.29 13.66
C ARG A 456 -26.82 -26.62 12.91
N ALA A 457 -28.05 -27.06 12.80
CA ALA A 457 -28.39 -28.28 12.07
C ALA A 457 -28.08 -28.16 10.57
N LEU A 458 -28.42 -27.00 9.95
CA LEU A 458 -28.09 -26.72 8.55
C LEU A 458 -26.58 -26.74 8.33
N LEU A 459 -25.81 -26.01 9.18
CA LEU A 459 -24.37 -25.92 9.04
C LEU A 459 -23.68 -27.28 9.26
N LYS A 460 -24.13 -28.06 10.24
CA LYS A 460 -23.65 -29.44 10.46
C LYS A 460 -23.85 -30.31 9.21
N THR A 461 -25.06 -30.31 8.65
CA THR A 461 -25.38 -31.06 7.42
C THR A 461 -24.51 -30.61 6.24
N ALA A 462 -24.27 -29.29 6.10
CA ALA A 462 -23.40 -28.76 5.05
C ALA A 462 -21.94 -29.20 5.24
N MET A 463 -21.43 -29.15 6.48
CA MET A 463 -20.06 -29.60 6.77
C MET A 463 -19.85 -31.08 6.47
N GLU A 464 -20.80 -31.93 6.86
CA GLU A 464 -20.74 -33.38 6.60
C GLU A 464 -20.84 -33.71 5.10
N ARG A 465 -21.77 -33.06 4.36
CA ARG A 465 -21.99 -33.31 2.93
C ARG A 465 -20.88 -32.76 2.03
N LEU A 466 -20.27 -31.63 2.40
CA LEU A 466 -19.29 -30.91 1.58
C LEU A 466 -17.85 -31.17 2.04
N GLY A 467 -17.63 -31.98 3.10
CA GLY A 467 -16.28 -32.25 3.62
C GLY A 467 -15.58 -31.03 4.17
N LEU A 468 -16.31 -30.04 4.73
CA LEU A 468 -15.75 -28.75 5.12
C LEU A 468 -14.88 -28.84 6.38
N SER A 469 -13.75 -28.11 6.38
CA SER A 469 -12.85 -28.03 7.53
C SER A 469 -13.39 -27.15 8.66
N ALA A 470 -12.82 -27.28 9.88
CA ALA A 470 -13.13 -26.39 11.00
C ALA A 470 -12.84 -24.91 10.68
N ARG A 471 -11.87 -24.62 9.81
CA ARG A 471 -11.59 -23.25 9.35
C ARG A 471 -12.70 -22.72 8.43
N ALA A 472 -13.25 -23.58 7.58
CA ALA A 472 -14.40 -23.24 6.75
C ALA A 472 -15.63 -22.87 7.60
N TYR A 473 -15.81 -23.53 8.75
CA TYR A 473 -16.86 -23.19 9.72
C TYR A 473 -16.77 -21.72 10.17
N ASP A 474 -15.60 -21.29 10.66
CA ASP A 474 -15.40 -19.90 11.11
C ASP A 474 -15.62 -18.91 9.95
N ARG A 475 -15.19 -19.25 8.71
CA ARG A 475 -15.37 -18.41 7.53
C ARG A 475 -16.84 -18.23 7.16
N ILE A 476 -17.60 -19.34 7.14
CA ILE A 476 -19.03 -19.29 6.88
C ILE A 476 -19.73 -18.39 7.91
N LEU A 477 -19.40 -18.50 9.18
CA LEU A 477 -20.01 -17.67 10.22
C LEU A 477 -19.67 -16.17 10.05
N LYS A 478 -18.44 -15.82 9.73
CA LYS A 478 -18.03 -14.44 9.46
C LYS A 478 -18.76 -13.85 8.25
N VAL A 479 -18.89 -14.63 7.16
CA VAL A 479 -19.62 -14.23 5.96
C VAL A 479 -21.11 -14.10 6.26
N SER A 480 -21.71 -15.04 6.99
CA SER A 480 -23.12 -14.98 7.42
C SER A 480 -23.41 -13.75 8.27
N ARG A 481 -22.49 -13.38 9.18
CA ARG A 481 -22.62 -12.15 9.97
C ARG A 481 -22.59 -10.90 9.07
N THR A 482 -21.74 -10.91 8.05
CA THR A 482 -21.68 -9.79 7.08
C THR A 482 -22.96 -9.69 6.24
N ILE A 483 -23.52 -10.83 5.80
CA ILE A 483 -24.78 -10.85 5.08
C ILE A 483 -25.93 -10.33 5.96
N ALA A 484 -25.95 -10.72 7.24
CA ALA A 484 -26.93 -10.21 8.20
C ALA A 484 -26.76 -8.68 8.45
N ASP A 485 -25.52 -8.18 8.53
CA ASP A 485 -25.25 -6.75 8.67
C ASP A 485 -25.75 -5.96 7.43
N LEU A 486 -25.54 -6.49 6.22
CA LEU A 486 -26.06 -5.91 4.97
C LEU A 486 -27.60 -5.90 4.94
N ALA A 487 -28.25 -6.93 5.53
CA ALA A 487 -29.69 -7.01 5.66
C ALA A 487 -30.24 -6.16 6.84
N GLY A 488 -29.39 -5.51 7.63
CA GLY A 488 -29.78 -4.80 8.85
C GLY A 488 -30.35 -5.71 9.94
N SER A 489 -30.00 -7.00 9.94
CA SER A 489 -30.48 -8.00 10.90
C SER A 489 -29.53 -8.12 12.09
N GLU A 490 -30.06 -8.03 13.31
CA GLU A 490 -29.28 -8.27 14.52
C GLU A 490 -28.84 -9.72 14.66
N GLU A 491 -29.69 -10.66 14.20
CA GLU A 491 -29.44 -12.10 14.27
C GLU A 491 -29.01 -12.67 12.91
N ILE A 492 -28.21 -13.74 12.95
CA ILE A 492 -27.88 -14.53 11.77
C ILE A 492 -29.03 -15.50 11.52
N LYS A 493 -29.84 -15.24 10.48
CA LYS A 493 -30.93 -16.10 10.07
C LYS A 493 -30.46 -17.26 9.19
N ILE A 494 -31.34 -18.27 8.98
CA ILE A 494 -31.06 -19.46 8.15
C ILE A 494 -30.70 -19.07 6.71
N GLU A 495 -31.38 -18.06 6.15
CA GLU A 495 -31.13 -17.53 4.81
C GLU A 495 -29.72 -16.96 4.65
N HIS A 496 -29.21 -16.27 5.68
CA HIS A 496 -27.84 -15.72 5.69
C HIS A 496 -26.78 -16.84 5.70
N LEU A 497 -27.04 -17.90 6.46
CA LEU A 497 -26.19 -19.10 6.49
C LEU A 497 -26.19 -19.84 5.16
N ALA A 498 -27.39 -20.02 4.57
CA ALA A 498 -27.53 -20.72 3.29
C ALA A 498 -26.77 -19.97 2.17
N GLU A 499 -26.89 -18.63 2.10
CA GLU A 499 -26.12 -17.81 1.16
C GLU A 499 -24.60 -17.95 1.40
N ALA A 500 -24.14 -17.90 2.65
CA ALA A 500 -22.72 -18.01 2.99
C ALA A 500 -22.11 -19.38 2.64
N ILE A 501 -22.87 -20.46 2.82
CA ILE A 501 -22.44 -21.84 2.47
C ILE A 501 -22.19 -21.97 0.96
N GLN A 502 -22.98 -21.30 0.11
CA GLN A 502 -22.80 -21.34 -1.34
C GLN A 502 -21.44 -20.80 -1.79
N TYR A 503 -20.84 -19.87 -1.03
CA TYR A 503 -19.52 -19.31 -1.34
C TYR A 503 -18.35 -20.21 -0.92
N ARG A 504 -18.57 -21.50 -0.64
CA ARG A 504 -17.51 -22.47 -0.32
C ARG A 504 -17.41 -23.60 -1.35
N SER A 505 -17.59 -23.26 -2.63
CA SER A 505 -17.65 -24.25 -3.71
C SER A 505 -16.35 -25.04 -3.90
N LEU A 506 -15.18 -24.41 -3.76
CA LEU A 506 -13.88 -25.09 -3.95
C LEU A 506 -13.50 -26.05 -2.81
N ASP A 507 -14.18 -25.98 -1.67
CA ASP A 507 -13.91 -26.90 -0.55
C ASP A 507 -14.59 -28.26 -0.76
N ARG A 508 -15.46 -28.39 -1.77
CA ARG A 508 -16.15 -29.64 -2.08
C ARG A 508 -15.17 -30.67 -2.64
N GLU A 509 -15.08 -31.84 -2.03
CA GLU A 509 -14.24 -32.93 -2.53
C GLU A 509 -14.57 -33.32 -3.98
N SER A 510 -15.83 -33.15 -4.39
CA SER A 510 -16.32 -33.44 -5.73
C SER A 510 -16.15 -32.31 -6.75
N TRP A 511 -15.52 -31.18 -6.39
CA TRP A 511 -15.43 -30.04 -7.33
C TRP A 511 -14.51 -30.33 -8.52
N ALA A 512 -13.52 -31.20 -8.38
CA ALA A 512 -12.52 -31.51 -9.41
C ALA A 512 -12.57 -32.99 -9.90
N GLY A 513 -13.58 -33.79 -9.52
CA GLY A 513 -13.62 -35.19 -9.98
C GLY A 513 -14.82 -35.92 -9.54
#